data_1dd25d583d8cf4be47d76b4068f4bf65
#
_entry.id   1dd25d583d8cf4be47d76b4068f4bf65
#
_cell.length_a   1.000
_cell.length_b   1.000
_cell.length_c   1.000
_cell.angle_alpha   90.00
_cell.angle_beta   90.00
_cell.angle_gamma   90.00
#
_symmetry.space_group_name_H-M   'P 1'
#
loop_
_entity.id
_entity.type
_entity.pdbx_description
1 polymer ?
#
loop_
_entity_poly.entity_id
_entity_poly.type
_entity_poly.pdbx_seq_one_letter_code
_entity_poly.pdbx_strand_id
1 'polypeptide(L)'
;MNNRWVKNIFVYAIIISVAMLSFFIFFDQSLSSTEEIGINEIPELARNRVSASKIFIEVEGENLKVIDGNKIYKSRKETGSSIAEIMYESGVDPSNYSVKVKGRSGLSSFFSVILGFLPLILFGGLLIFMMRQAQGGGSQTFSFGKSKARMFKGNQASVTFFDVAGVPEAKEELEEVVEFLKYPERFQALGARIPRGVLLVGPPGTGKTLLARAVAGEAGVPFFSISGSEFVEMFVGVGASRVRDLFEQAKRHSPCIIFVDEIDAVGRHRGAGLGGGNDEREQTLNQILVEMDGFDTSVNVIIIAATNRPDILDPALLRPGRFDRRVMIDNPDVRGREAILDVHVKGKPIEESVELSDVAKQTPGFSGADLANLVNEGALLAARKNQKKINLDNLTEAIDRVSIGPARKSKVISQKDRELTAYHEAGHALVSHFIKGGRPVAKISIISRGHAGGFTRWEQEDQSFYSAEQLEAQISSAMGGRVAVSYTHLRAHETDSYLVCRLLLE
;
A
#
# COMPACT_ATOMS: atom_id res chain seq x y z
N MET A 1 -0.10 -21.14 -9.63
CA MET A 1 -0.83 -20.92 -10.91
C MET A 1 -2.30 -20.67 -10.60
N ASN A 2 -2.82 -19.54 -11.08
CA ASN A 2 -4.04 -18.89 -10.58
C ASN A 2 -5.33 -19.64 -10.96
N ASN A 3 -6.02 -20.20 -9.97
CA ASN A 3 -7.32 -20.89 -10.09
C ASN A 3 -8.49 -20.02 -10.66
N ARG A 4 -8.27 -18.74 -10.89
CA ARG A 4 -9.25 -17.81 -11.48
C ARG A 4 -9.45 -18.02 -12.98
N TRP A 5 -8.39 -18.34 -13.73
CA TRP A 5 -8.45 -18.57 -15.18
C TRP A 5 -9.22 -19.84 -15.52
N VAL A 6 -9.02 -20.91 -14.76
CA VAL A 6 -9.73 -22.19 -14.97
C VAL A 6 -11.24 -22.06 -14.71
N LYS A 7 -11.65 -21.27 -13.71
CA LYS A 7 -13.07 -21.00 -13.43
C LYS A 7 -13.75 -20.20 -14.53
N ASN A 8 -13.07 -19.22 -15.12
CA ASN A 8 -13.61 -18.43 -16.21
C ASN A 8 -13.72 -19.23 -17.50
N ILE A 9 -12.77 -20.12 -17.81
CA ILE A 9 -12.81 -21.02 -18.97
C ILE A 9 -14.04 -21.93 -18.88
N PHE A 10 -14.37 -22.46 -17.71
CA PHE A 10 -15.53 -23.33 -17.53
C PHE A 10 -16.86 -22.60 -17.76
N VAL A 11 -16.97 -21.34 -17.33
CA VAL A 11 -18.15 -20.51 -17.57
C VAL A 11 -18.30 -20.17 -19.06
N TYR A 12 -17.21 -19.82 -19.73
CA TYR A 12 -17.23 -19.57 -21.18
C TYR A 12 -17.54 -20.84 -21.99
N ALA A 13 -17.03 -22.00 -21.56
CA ALA A 13 -17.35 -23.29 -22.19
C ALA A 13 -18.84 -23.63 -22.08
N ILE A 14 -19.48 -23.36 -20.94
CA ILE A 14 -20.92 -23.57 -20.77
C ILE A 14 -21.73 -22.58 -21.65
N ILE A 15 -21.36 -21.33 -21.69
CA ILE A 15 -22.03 -20.32 -22.52
C ILE A 15 -21.94 -20.69 -24.02
N ILE A 16 -20.76 -21.11 -24.48
CA ILE A 16 -20.54 -21.56 -25.86
C ILE A 16 -21.32 -22.82 -26.15
N SER A 17 -21.38 -23.78 -25.22
CA SER A 17 -22.17 -25.01 -25.38
C SER A 17 -23.67 -24.73 -25.47
N VAL A 18 -24.20 -23.82 -24.68
CA VAL A 18 -25.62 -23.40 -24.72
C VAL A 18 -25.92 -22.65 -26.02
N ALA A 19 -25.05 -21.75 -26.45
CA ALA A 19 -25.17 -21.03 -27.71
C ALA A 19 -25.11 -21.98 -28.92
N MET A 20 -24.21 -22.97 -28.89
CA MET A 20 -24.07 -23.99 -29.93
C MET A 20 -25.29 -24.90 -30.00
N LEU A 21 -25.83 -25.30 -28.82
CA LEU A 21 -27.03 -26.13 -28.77
C LEU A 21 -28.26 -25.35 -29.27
N SER A 22 -28.41 -24.09 -28.91
CA SER A 22 -29.47 -23.21 -29.41
C SER A 22 -29.34 -22.97 -30.93
N PHE A 23 -28.13 -22.80 -31.42
CA PHE A 23 -27.88 -22.66 -32.86
C PHE A 23 -28.25 -23.95 -33.61
N PHE A 24 -27.91 -25.14 -33.09
CA PHE A 24 -28.24 -26.42 -33.70
C PHE A 24 -29.75 -26.64 -33.76
N ILE A 25 -30.51 -26.33 -32.69
CA ILE A 25 -31.99 -26.44 -32.67
C ILE A 25 -32.61 -25.49 -33.68
N PHE A 26 -32.09 -24.26 -33.82
CA PHE A 26 -32.61 -23.28 -34.75
C PHE A 26 -32.25 -23.60 -36.21
N PHE A 27 -31.11 -24.21 -36.46
CA PHE A 27 -30.61 -24.54 -37.77
C PHE A 27 -31.26 -25.82 -38.34
N ASP A 28 -31.64 -26.79 -37.50
CA ASP A 28 -32.32 -28.03 -37.90
C ASP A 28 -33.77 -27.76 -38.38
N GLN A 29 -34.39 -26.70 -37.91
CA GLN A 29 -35.69 -26.24 -38.39
C GLN A 29 -35.66 -25.57 -39.76
N SER A 30 -34.50 -25.20 -40.25
CA SER A 30 -34.33 -24.39 -41.50
C SER A 30 -34.02 -25.23 -42.76
N LEU A 31 -33.73 -26.52 -42.59
CA LEU A 31 -33.18 -27.34 -43.71
C LEU A 31 -34.17 -28.32 -44.39
N SER A 32 -35.42 -28.45 -43.93
CA SER A 32 -36.43 -29.22 -44.62
C SER A 32 -37.50 -28.30 -45.22
N SER A 33 -37.42 -27.98 -46.52
CA SER A 33 -38.50 -27.39 -47.26
C SER A 33 -39.60 -28.43 -47.42
N THR A 34 -40.43 -28.55 -46.39
CA THR A 34 -41.65 -29.37 -46.41
C THR A 34 -42.78 -28.47 -46.88
N GLU A 35 -43.34 -28.76 -48.02
CA GLU A 35 -44.54 -28.08 -48.58
C GLU A 35 -45.79 -28.65 -47.90
N GLU A 36 -46.66 -27.78 -47.39
CA GLU A 36 -47.94 -28.21 -46.80
C GLU A 36 -48.98 -28.32 -47.95
N ILE A 37 -49.62 -29.48 -48.04
CA ILE A 37 -50.67 -29.75 -49.06
C ILE A 37 -51.97 -30.12 -48.38
N GLY A 38 -53.10 -29.77 -49.03
CA GLY A 38 -54.43 -30.17 -48.57
C GLY A 38 -54.60 -31.68 -48.62
N ILE A 39 -55.41 -32.27 -47.71
CA ILE A 39 -55.71 -33.71 -47.71
C ILE A 39 -56.32 -34.18 -49.03
N ASN A 40 -57.07 -33.29 -49.73
CA ASN A 40 -57.74 -33.56 -50.98
C ASN A 40 -56.76 -33.61 -52.19
N GLU A 41 -55.58 -33.08 -52.03
CA GLU A 41 -54.52 -33.06 -53.04
C GLU A 41 -53.68 -34.36 -53.05
N ILE A 42 -53.73 -35.12 -51.92
CA ILE A 42 -53.00 -36.38 -51.80
C ILE A 42 -53.47 -37.44 -52.84
N PRO A 43 -54.82 -37.64 -53.09
CA PRO A 43 -55.29 -38.54 -54.10
C PRO A 43 -54.92 -38.08 -55.51
N GLU A 44 -54.88 -36.77 -55.78
CA GLU A 44 -54.46 -36.23 -57.07
C GLU A 44 -53.00 -36.50 -57.39
N LEU A 45 -52.14 -36.31 -56.38
CA LEU A 45 -50.75 -36.67 -56.49
C LEU A 45 -50.51 -38.13 -56.75
N ALA A 46 -51.39 -39.01 -56.21
CA ALA A 46 -51.30 -40.46 -56.39
C ALA A 46 -51.85 -40.91 -57.80
N ARG A 47 -52.81 -40.13 -58.40
CA ARG A 47 -53.36 -40.38 -59.77
C ARG A 47 -52.48 -39.93 -60.93
N ASN A 48 -51.89 -38.73 -60.76
CA ASN A 48 -51.18 -38.06 -61.85
C ASN A 48 -49.76 -38.55 -62.08
N ARG A 49 -49.38 -39.66 -61.51
CA ARG A 49 -48.04 -40.20 -61.59
C ARG A 49 -47.82 -41.04 -62.85
N VAL A 50 -46.71 -40.70 -63.53
CA VAL A 50 -46.19 -41.39 -64.70
C VAL A 50 -45.14 -42.43 -64.34
N SER A 51 -44.76 -42.63 -63.12
CA SER A 51 -43.64 -43.47 -62.72
C SER A 51 -44.04 -44.62 -61.78
N ALA A 52 -43.39 -45.77 -61.93
CA ALA A 52 -43.66 -47.05 -61.25
C ALA A 52 -43.34 -47.08 -59.71
N SER A 53 -43.12 -45.96 -59.05
CA SER A 53 -42.80 -45.90 -57.64
C SER A 53 -44.06 -45.55 -56.79
N LYS A 54 -44.34 -46.30 -55.74
CA LYS A 54 -45.49 -46.02 -54.83
C LYS A 54 -45.22 -44.77 -53.99
N ILE A 55 -46.33 -44.02 -53.69
CA ILE A 55 -46.25 -42.96 -52.66
C ILE A 55 -46.27 -43.58 -51.29
N PHE A 56 -45.38 -43.16 -50.39
CA PHE A 56 -45.37 -43.60 -49.01
C PHE A 56 -46.07 -42.54 -48.12
N ILE A 57 -47.11 -42.95 -47.45
CA ILE A 57 -47.85 -42.11 -46.53
C ILE A 57 -47.62 -42.62 -45.12
N GLU A 58 -46.87 -41.85 -44.35
CA GLU A 58 -46.65 -42.14 -42.91
C GLU A 58 -47.71 -41.39 -42.14
N VAL A 59 -48.47 -42.10 -41.30
CA VAL A 59 -49.51 -41.56 -40.43
C VAL A 59 -49.03 -41.55 -39.01
N GLU A 60 -48.89 -40.38 -38.40
CA GLU A 60 -48.53 -40.23 -36.97
C GLU A 60 -49.62 -39.40 -36.27
N GLY A 61 -50.61 -40.09 -35.72
CA GLY A 61 -51.80 -39.49 -35.17
C GLY A 61 -52.65 -38.77 -36.22
N GLU A 62 -52.79 -37.43 -36.13
CA GLU A 62 -53.52 -36.62 -37.11
C GLU A 62 -52.60 -36.11 -38.25
N ASN A 63 -51.27 -36.17 -38.08
CA ASN A 63 -50.34 -35.67 -39.07
C ASN A 63 -50.01 -36.74 -40.09
N LEU A 64 -49.99 -36.33 -41.35
CA LEU A 64 -49.67 -37.16 -42.49
C LEU A 64 -48.36 -36.63 -43.11
N LYS A 65 -47.42 -37.51 -43.35
CA LYS A 65 -46.19 -37.21 -44.08
C LYS A 65 -46.23 -38.03 -45.38
N VAL A 66 -46.36 -37.30 -46.48
CA VAL A 66 -46.46 -37.94 -47.82
C VAL A 66 -45.10 -37.79 -48.49
N ILE A 67 -44.49 -38.93 -48.83
CA ILE A 67 -43.18 -38.96 -49.49
C ILE A 67 -43.36 -39.42 -50.92
N ASP A 68 -43.04 -38.50 -51.81
CA ASP A 68 -43.08 -38.69 -53.24
C ASP A 68 -41.66 -38.56 -53.86
N GLY A 69 -40.97 -39.66 -53.95
CA GLY A 69 -39.58 -39.71 -54.40
C GLY A 69 -38.67 -38.88 -53.50
N ASN A 70 -38.18 -37.74 -53.95
CA ASN A 70 -37.33 -36.84 -53.17
C ASN A 70 -38.06 -35.66 -52.50
N LYS A 71 -39.40 -35.54 -52.71
CA LYS A 71 -40.19 -34.48 -52.11
C LYS A 71 -40.98 -35.00 -50.93
N ILE A 72 -41.06 -34.18 -49.86
CA ILE A 72 -41.79 -34.50 -48.67
C ILE A 72 -42.86 -33.43 -48.48
N TYR A 73 -44.14 -33.91 -48.44
CA TYR A 73 -45.28 -33.07 -48.16
C TYR A 73 -45.82 -33.38 -46.78
N LYS A 74 -46.32 -32.37 -46.10
CA LYS A 74 -47.06 -32.51 -44.85
C LYS A 74 -48.52 -32.22 -45.08
N SER A 75 -49.40 -33.03 -44.50
CA SER A 75 -50.84 -32.79 -44.50
C SER A 75 -51.41 -33.21 -43.13
N ARG A 76 -52.63 -32.82 -42.85
CA ARG A 76 -53.32 -33.16 -41.60
C ARG A 76 -54.69 -33.76 -41.92
N LYS A 77 -55.00 -34.88 -41.27
CA LYS A 77 -56.30 -35.52 -41.37
C LYS A 77 -57.19 -35.18 -40.16
N GLU A 78 -58.49 -35.20 -40.35
CA GLU A 78 -59.48 -35.11 -39.24
C GLU A 78 -59.36 -36.33 -38.31
N THR A 79 -59.70 -36.09 -37.04
CA THR A 79 -59.71 -37.11 -36.00
C THR A 79 -60.74 -38.16 -36.33
N GLY A 80 -60.31 -39.43 -36.51
CA GLY A 80 -61.20 -40.54 -36.83
C GLY A 80 -61.30 -40.89 -38.31
N SER A 81 -60.79 -40.09 -39.25
CA SER A 81 -60.78 -40.44 -40.66
C SER A 81 -59.61 -41.35 -41.02
N SER A 82 -59.90 -42.33 -41.91
CA SER A 82 -58.84 -43.21 -42.44
C SER A 82 -58.33 -42.71 -43.77
N ILE A 83 -57.01 -42.44 -43.88
CA ILE A 83 -56.39 -42.03 -45.15
C ILE A 83 -56.58 -43.09 -46.24
N ALA A 84 -56.64 -44.36 -45.88
CA ALA A 84 -56.87 -45.46 -46.79
C ALA A 84 -58.31 -45.42 -47.38
N GLU A 85 -59.30 -44.98 -46.57
CA GLU A 85 -60.66 -44.81 -47.00
C GLU A 85 -60.84 -43.58 -47.92
N ILE A 86 -60.20 -42.49 -47.63
CA ILE A 86 -60.14 -41.27 -48.47
C ILE A 86 -59.53 -41.60 -49.84
N MET A 87 -58.47 -42.39 -49.84
CA MET A 87 -57.79 -42.80 -51.08
C MET A 87 -58.69 -43.75 -51.92
N TYR A 88 -59.38 -44.64 -51.23
CA TYR A 88 -60.30 -45.57 -51.87
C TYR A 88 -61.54 -44.84 -52.44
N GLU A 89 -62.21 -44.01 -51.69
CA GLU A 89 -63.31 -43.19 -52.15
C GLU A 89 -62.92 -42.24 -53.30
N SER A 90 -61.69 -41.79 -53.32
CA SER A 90 -61.16 -41.00 -54.42
C SER A 90 -60.78 -41.81 -55.62
N GLY A 91 -60.99 -43.14 -55.64
CA GLY A 91 -60.75 -44.02 -56.76
C GLY A 91 -59.28 -44.19 -57.15
N VAL A 92 -58.39 -44.12 -56.20
CA VAL A 92 -56.94 -44.35 -56.39
C VAL A 92 -56.61 -45.82 -56.22
N ASP A 93 -55.93 -46.42 -57.24
CA ASP A 93 -55.55 -47.83 -57.15
C ASP A 93 -54.64 -48.12 -55.99
N PRO A 94 -54.93 -49.14 -55.14
CA PRO A 94 -54.11 -49.54 -54.00
C PRO A 94 -52.65 -49.89 -54.33
N SER A 95 -52.37 -50.18 -55.56
CA SER A 95 -50.99 -50.43 -56.05
C SER A 95 -50.09 -49.15 -56.07
N ASN A 96 -50.71 -47.93 -56.05
CA ASN A 96 -50.02 -46.67 -56.22
C ASN A 96 -49.58 -46.01 -54.92
N TYR A 97 -50.05 -46.48 -53.75
CA TYR A 97 -49.71 -45.97 -52.48
C TYR A 97 -49.40 -47.05 -51.45
N SER A 98 -48.71 -46.68 -50.39
CA SER A 98 -48.41 -47.51 -49.18
C SER A 98 -48.61 -46.65 -47.94
N VAL A 99 -49.50 -47.07 -47.03
CA VAL A 99 -49.77 -46.38 -45.77
C VAL A 99 -49.06 -47.12 -44.66
N LYS A 100 -48.27 -46.40 -43.89
CA LYS A 100 -47.56 -46.93 -42.70
C LYS A 100 -48.00 -46.12 -41.48
N VAL A 101 -48.66 -46.74 -40.57
CA VAL A 101 -49.05 -46.11 -39.28
C VAL A 101 -47.94 -46.27 -38.27
N LYS A 102 -47.43 -45.15 -37.76
CA LYS A 102 -46.41 -45.09 -36.74
C LYS A 102 -47.04 -44.91 -35.36
N GLY A 103 -46.92 -45.90 -34.50
CA GLY A 103 -47.43 -45.83 -33.14
C GLY A 103 -46.61 -44.81 -32.30
N ARG A 104 -47.27 -44.00 -31.50
CA ARG A 104 -46.61 -43.12 -30.50
C ARG A 104 -45.85 -43.96 -29.49
N SER A 105 -44.53 -43.93 -29.55
CA SER A 105 -43.71 -44.55 -28.46
C SER A 105 -43.69 -43.56 -27.28
N GLY A 106 -44.20 -43.94 -26.15
CA GLY A 106 -44.27 -43.11 -24.92
C GLY A 106 -42.93 -42.58 -24.44
N LEU A 107 -41.86 -43.28 -24.80
CA LEU A 107 -40.48 -42.86 -24.45
C LEU A 107 -40.03 -41.58 -25.18
N SER A 108 -40.38 -41.41 -26.45
CA SER A 108 -39.96 -40.23 -27.20
C SER A 108 -40.62 -38.93 -26.71
N SER A 109 -41.88 -39.03 -26.27
CA SER A 109 -42.59 -37.89 -25.67
C SER A 109 -42.02 -37.50 -24.32
N PHE A 110 -41.56 -38.43 -23.52
CA PHE A 110 -40.92 -38.18 -22.24
C PHE A 110 -39.56 -37.47 -22.42
N PHE A 111 -38.76 -37.90 -23.37
CA PHE A 111 -37.48 -37.27 -23.67
C PHE A 111 -37.65 -35.86 -24.26
N SER A 112 -38.67 -35.61 -25.09
CA SER A 112 -38.89 -34.28 -25.64
C SER A 112 -39.34 -33.26 -24.59
N VAL A 113 -40.08 -33.70 -23.56
CA VAL A 113 -40.45 -32.86 -22.42
C VAL A 113 -39.20 -32.52 -21.57
N ILE A 114 -38.37 -33.49 -21.25
CA ILE A 114 -37.11 -33.28 -20.50
C ILE A 114 -36.17 -32.33 -21.27
N LEU A 115 -36.03 -32.53 -22.58
CA LEU A 115 -35.18 -31.69 -23.42
C LEU A 115 -35.70 -30.23 -23.48
N GLY A 116 -37.03 -30.06 -23.47
CA GLY A 116 -37.67 -28.75 -23.43
C GLY A 116 -37.44 -27.97 -22.12
N PHE A 117 -37.29 -28.68 -20.98
CA PHE A 117 -36.98 -28.05 -19.68
C PHE A 117 -35.46 -27.93 -19.40
N LEU A 118 -34.62 -28.58 -20.17
CA LEU A 118 -33.17 -28.57 -19.99
C LEU A 118 -32.56 -27.15 -19.99
N PRO A 119 -32.93 -26.21 -20.89
CA PRO A 119 -32.45 -24.84 -20.84
C PRO A 119 -32.86 -24.09 -19.56
N LEU A 120 -34.05 -24.36 -19.07
CA LEU A 120 -34.58 -23.73 -17.83
C LEU A 120 -33.80 -24.23 -16.60
N ILE A 121 -33.53 -25.53 -16.55
CA ILE A 121 -32.73 -26.15 -15.47
C ILE A 121 -31.30 -25.65 -15.50
N LEU A 122 -30.69 -25.53 -16.67
CA LEU A 122 -29.34 -24.98 -16.83
C LEU A 122 -29.29 -23.50 -16.46
N PHE A 123 -30.29 -22.71 -16.85
CA PHE A 123 -30.38 -21.29 -16.50
C PHE A 123 -30.60 -21.10 -14.99
N GLY A 124 -31.49 -21.88 -14.38
CA GLY A 124 -31.71 -21.88 -12.93
C GLY A 124 -30.45 -22.29 -12.16
N GLY A 125 -29.78 -23.36 -12.62
CA GLY A 125 -28.48 -23.77 -12.07
C GLY A 125 -27.40 -22.72 -12.19
N LEU A 126 -27.33 -22.02 -13.33
CA LEU A 126 -26.42 -20.90 -13.55
C LEU A 126 -26.72 -19.72 -12.61
N LEU A 127 -28.00 -19.38 -12.44
CA LEU A 127 -28.43 -18.34 -11.51
C LEU A 127 -28.06 -18.68 -10.05
N ILE A 128 -28.32 -19.91 -9.61
CA ILE A 128 -27.94 -20.38 -8.26
C ILE A 128 -26.42 -20.38 -8.10
N PHE A 129 -25.68 -20.77 -9.12
CA PHE A 129 -24.22 -20.72 -9.13
C PHE A 129 -23.70 -19.27 -9.04
N MET A 130 -24.27 -18.34 -9.82
CA MET A 130 -23.95 -16.91 -9.75
C MET A 130 -24.31 -16.31 -8.38
N MET A 131 -25.45 -16.66 -7.81
CA MET A 131 -25.82 -16.22 -6.46
C MET A 131 -24.87 -16.75 -5.39
N ARG A 132 -24.45 -18.01 -5.46
CA ARG A 132 -23.44 -18.59 -4.55
C ARG A 132 -22.07 -17.93 -4.75
N GLN A 133 -21.71 -17.62 -5.98
CA GLN A 133 -20.44 -16.92 -6.27
C GLN A 133 -20.49 -15.46 -5.81
N ALA A 134 -21.62 -14.77 -5.95
CA ALA A 134 -21.84 -13.42 -5.41
C ALA A 134 -21.82 -13.40 -3.87
N GLN A 135 -22.37 -14.41 -3.20
CA GLN A 135 -22.28 -14.54 -1.74
C GLN A 135 -20.86 -14.87 -1.25
N GLY A 136 -20.03 -15.58 -2.04
CA GLY A 136 -18.61 -15.81 -1.72
C GLY A 136 -17.71 -14.61 -2.00
N GLY A 137 -18.12 -13.68 -2.87
CA GLY A 137 -17.40 -12.43 -3.18
C GLY A 137 -17.73 -11.25 -2.25
N GLY A 138 -18.86 -11.30 -1.57
CA GLY A 138 -19.34 -10.22 -0.69
C GLY A 138 -18.49 -10.00 0.56
N SER A 139 -17.70 -10.98 1.01
CA SER A 139 -16.79 -10.81 2.15
C SER A 139 -15.56 -9.95 1.83
N GLN A 140 -15.19 -9.79 0.57
CA GLN A 140 -14.07 -8.92 0.19
C GLN A 140 -14.49 -7.43 0.11
N THR A 141 -15.73 -7.14 -0.26
CA THR A 141 -16.24 -5.77 -0.34
C THR A 141 -16.42 -5.14 1.03
N PHE A 142 -16.72 -5.93 2.08
CA PHE A 142 -16.80 -5.47 3.47
C PHE A 142 -15.44 -5.40 4.19
N SER A 143 -14.35 -5.84 3.57
CA SER A 143 -13.02 -5.79 4.19
C SER A 143 -12.28 -4.44 4.00
N PHE A 144 -12.78 -3.52 3.18
CA PHE A 144 -12.17 -2.20 2.97
C PHE A 144 -12.20 -1.32 4.22
N GLY A 145 -13.15 -1.52 5.13
CA GLY A 145 -13.26 -0.77 6.38
C GLY A 145 -12.49 -1.39 7.55
N LYS A 146 -11.86 -2.56 7.40
CA LYS A 146 -11.08 -3.16 8.49
C LYS A 146 -9.72 -2.49 8.64
N SER A 147 -9.34 -2.23 9.87
CA SER A 147 -8.02 -1.71 10.20
C SER A 147 -6.93 -2.67 9.74
N LYS A 148 -5.89 -2.13 9.09
CA LYS A 148 -4.66 -2.84 8.75
C LYS A 148 -3.63 -2.78 9.88
N ALA A 149 -4.01 -2.33 11.07
CA ALA A 149 -3.14 -2.19 12.21
C ALA A 149 -2.38 -3.50 12.49
N ARG A 150 -1.08 -3.38 12.68
CA ARG A 150 -0.22 -4.52 13.03
C ARG A 150 -0.25 -4.69 14.54
N MET A 151 -0.82 -5.77 15.01
CA MET A 151 -0.78 -6.15 16.41
C MET A 151 0.51 -6.92 16.71
N PHE A 152 1.35 -6.35 17.55
CA PHE A 152 2.52 -7.04 18.11
C PHE A 152 2.15 -7.60 19.47
N LYS A 153 2.10 -8.92 19.59
CA LYS A 153 1.92 -9.63 20.87
C LYS A 153 3.27 -9.77 21.55
N GLY A 154 3.32 -9.60 22.86
CA GLY A 154 4.52 -9.51 23.69
C GLY A 154 5.52 -10.69 23.68
N ASN A 155 5.34 -11.70 22.81
CA ASN A 155 6.26 -12.85 22.67
C ASN A 155 7.27 -12.71 21.50
N GLN A 156 7.21 -11.65 20.70
CA GLN A 156 8.30 -11.30 19.77
C GLN A 156 9.25 -10.37 20.52
N ALA A 157 10.58 -10.59 20.46
CA ALA A 157 11.65 -9.90 21.15
C ALA A 157 11.25 -8.45 21.54
N SER A 158 10.81 -8.28 22.77
CA SER A 158 10.23 -7.04 23.24
C SER A 158 11.33 -6.00 23.31
N VAL A 159 11.23 -4.98 22.48
CA VAL A 159 12.07 -3.78 22.59
C VAL A 159 11.74 -3.15 23.95
N THR A 160 12.76 -2.88 24.75
CA THR A 160 12.65 -2.27 26.08
C THR A 160 13.38 -0.93 26.12
N PHE A 161 13.32 -0.23 27.25
CA PHE A 161 14.07 1.02 27.43
C PHE A 161 15.60 0.83 27.37
N PHE A 162 16.12 -0.39 27.51
CA PHE A 162 17.54 -0.71 27.30
C PHE A 162 17.97 -0.60 25.83
N ASP A 163 17.03 -0.77 24.91
CA ASP A 163 17.30 -0.68 23.47
C ASP A 163 17.18 0.75 22.94
N VAL A 164 16.72 1.68 23.77
CA VAL A 164 16.58 3.10 23.46
C VAL A 164 17.67 3.87 24.19
N ALA A 165 18.45 4.68 23.51
CA ALA A 165 19.49 5.51 24.10
C ALA A 165 19.32 6.98 23.70
N GLY A 166 19.94 7.90 24.43
CA GLY A 166 20.06 9.30 24.08
C GLY A 166 18.82 10.19 24.32
N VAL A 167 17.83 9.69 25.08
CA VAL A 167 16.59 10.44 25.38
C VAL A 167 16.14 10.20 26.85
N PRO A 168 16.97 10.54 27.84
CA PRO A 168 16.68 10.24 29.25
C PRO A 168 15.39 10.91 29.73
N GLU A 169 15.17 12.18 29.41
CA GLU A 169 14.00 12.93 29.84
C GLU A 169 12.71 12.36 29.26
N ALA A 170 12.74 11.99 27.96
CA ALA A 170 11.59 11.36 27.32
C ALA A 170 11.28 9.97 27.91
N LYS A 171 12.29 9.24 28.37
CA LYS A 171 12.09 7.98 29.09
C LYS A 171 11.43 8.19 30.44
N GLU A 172 11.93 9.12 31.24
CA GLU A 172 11.38 9.46 32.56
C GLU A 172 9.89 9.84 32.46
N GLU A 173 9.55 10.70 31.48
CA GLU A 173 8.17 11.09 31.21
C GLU A 173 7.27 9.88 30.83
N LEU A 174 7.83 8.89 30.13
CA LEU A 174 7.08 7.72 29.69
C LEU A 174 7.10 6.56 30.70
N GLU A 175 8.00 6.58 31.68
CA GLU A 175 7.99 5.63 32.80
C GLU A 175 6.69 5.73 33.62
N GLU A 176 6.13 6.94 33.78
CA GLU A 176 4.81 7.11 34.43
C GLU A 176 3.70 6.40 33.64
N VAL A 177 3.78 6.42 32.31
CA VAL A 177 2.82 5.71 31.44
C VAL A 177 2.97 4.19 31.60
N VAL A 178 4.20 3.70 31.70
CA VAL A 178 4.49 2.29 31.94
C VAL A 178 3.99 1.86 33.32
N GLU A 179 4.29 2.63 34.38
CA GLU A 179 3.81 2.34 35.73
C GLU A 179 2.27 2.28 35.79
N PHE A 180 1.62 3.21 35.10
CA PHE A 180 0.17 3.22 35.05
C PHE A 180 -0.39 1.95 34.38
N LEU A 181 0.19 1.53 33.25
CA LEU A 181 -0.25 0.30 32.55
C LEU A 181 0.01 -0.96 33.37
N LYS A 182 1.08 -0.97 34.20
CA LYS A 182 1.41 -2.08 35.08
C LYS A 182 0.55 -2.09 36.36
N TYR A 183 0.30 -0.92 36.97
CA TYR A 183 -0.32 -0.79 38.28
C TYR A 183 -1.44 0.27 38.32
N PRO A 184 -2.51 0.13 37.53
CA PRO A 184 -3.57 1.13 37.39
C PRO A 184 -4.29 1.44 38.74
N GLU A 185 -4.40 0.45 39.60
CA GLU A 185 -5.09 0.58 40.89
C GLU A 185 -4.44 1.62 41.82
N ARG A 186 -3.11 1.76 41.81
CA ARG A 186 -2.38 2.78 42.64
C ARG A 186 -2.82 4.20 42.26
N PHE A 187 -2.97 4.48 40.97
CA PHE A 187 -3.34 5.81 40.47
C PHE A 187 -4.83 6.10 40.73
N GLN A 188 -5.68 5.09 40.53
CA GLN A 188 -7.11 5.20 40.78
C GLN A 188 -7.42 5.44 42.27
N ALA A 189 -6.71 4.79 43.22
CA ALA A 189 -6.88 4.97 44.66
C ALA A 189 -6.56 6.40 45.13
N LEU A 190 -5.68 7.12 44.43
CA LEU A 190 -5.34 8.51 44.68
C LEU A 190 -6.22 9.50 43.89
N GLY A 191 -7.16 9.02 43.10
CA GLY A 191 -8.01 9.87 42.26
C GLY A 191 -7.26 10.54 41.11
N ALA A 192 -6.07 10.07 40.75
CA ALA A 192 -5.27 10.61 39.65
C ALA A 192 -5.93 10.31 38.31
N ARG A 193 -5.99 11.33 37.47
CA ARG A 193 -6.49 11.17 36.06
C ARG A 193 -5.32 10.76 35.19
N ILE A 194 -5.51 9.69 34.49
CA ILE A 194 -4.52 9.10 33.57
C ILE A 194 -4.52 9.89 32.26
N PRO A 195 -3.34 10.19 31.68
CA PRO A 195 -3.27 10.75 30.35
C PRO A 195 -3.84 9.72 29.34
N ARG A 196 -4.85 10.12 28.58
CA ARG A 196 -5.44 9.26 27.54
C ARG A 196 -4.56 9.18 26.32
N GLY A 197 -3.80 10.23 26.05
CA GLY A 197 -2.93 10.32 24.90
C GLY A 197 -1.62 11.03 25.16
N VAL A 198 -0.56 10.51 24.57
CA VAL A 198 0.78 11.07 24.57
C VAL A 198 1.17 11.40 23.14
N LEU A 199 1.63 12.62 22.92
CA LEU A 199 2.14 13.07 21.63
C LEU A 199 3.67 13.14 21.66
N LEU A 200 4.32 12.29 20.86
CA LEU A 200 5.77 12.33 20.66
C LEU A 200 6.07 13.32 19.52
N VAL A 201 6.85 14.35 19.83
CA VAL A 201 7.18 15.43 18.90
C VAL A 201 8.68 15.48 18.70
N GLY A 202 9.14 15.63 17.46
CA GLY A 202 10.56 15.83 17.19
C GLY A 202 10.95 15.58 15.73
N PRO A 203 12.20 15.86 15.35
CA PRO A 203 12.70 15.64 13.99
C PRO A 203 12.57 14.17 13.54
N PRO A 204 12.57 13.91 12.22
CA PRO A 204 12.58 12.54 11.72
C PRO A 204 13.86 11.81 12.15
N GLY A 205 13.76 10.49 12.37
CA GLY A 205 14.91 9.67 12.72
C GLY A 205 15.34 9.69 14.20
N THR A 206 14.66 10.44 15.08
CA THR A 206 14.97 10.55 16.51
C THR A 206 14.50 9.36 17.35
N GLY A 207 13.85 8.35 16.74
CA GLY A 207 13.46 7.11 17.43
C GLY A 207 12.08 7.11 18.07
N LYS A 208 11.17 8.02 17.70
CA LYS A 208 9.80 8.11 18.24
C LYS A 208 9.04 6.77 18.20
N THR A 209 9.05 6.11 17.07
CA THR A 209 8.41 4.79 16.90
C THR A 209 9.07 3.70 17.74
N LEU A 210 10.41 3.75 17.88
CA LEU A 210 11.17 2.83 18.72
C LEU A 210 10.82 3.01 20.19
N LEU A 211 10.76 4.26 20.64
CA LEU A 211 10.40 4.62 22.02
C LEU A 211 8.97 4.18 22.37
N ALA A 212 8.00 4.40 21.49
CA ALA A 212 6.63 3.93 21.68
C ALA A 212 6.55 2.39 21.81
N ARG A 213 7.33 1.66 21.02
CA ARG A 213 7.45 0.21 21.14
C ARG A 213 8.12 -0.22 22.45
N ALA A 214 9.12 0.54 22.88
CA ALA A 214 9.81 0.27 24.15
C ALA A 214 8.87 0.45 25.36
N VAL A 215 7.99 1.45 25.35
CA VAL A 215 6.95 1.64 26.37
C VAL A 215 6.04 0.41 26.46
N ALA A 216 5.59 -0.10 25.31
CA ALA A 216 4.74 -1.29 25.28
C ALA A 216 5.46 -2.56 25.75
N GLY A 217 6.73 -2.74 25.36
CA GLY A 217 7.57 -3.85 25.79
C GLY A 217 7.89 -3.79 27.28
N GLU A 218 8.18 -2.60 27.79
CA GLU A 218 8.43 -2.39 29.21
C GLU A 218 7.17 -2.61 30.07
N ALA A 219 6.01 -2.16 29.57
CA ALA A 219 4.72 -2.41 30.23
C ALA A 219 4.21 -3.85 30.07
N GLY A 220 4.75 -4.62 29.12
CA GLY A 220 4.29 -5.99 28.81
C GLY A 220 2.90 -6.07 28.19
N VAL A 221 2.45 -5.00 27.52
CA VAL A 221 1.09 -4.90 26.94
C VAL A 221 1.11 -5.02 25.41
N PRO A 222 -0.01 -5.44 24.79
CA PRO A 222 -0.16 -5.45 23.34
C PRO A 222 0.04 -4.07 22.71
N PHE A 223 0.70 -4.04 21.54
CA PHE A 223 1.00 -2.83 20.80
C PHE A 223 0.34 -2.87 19.43
N PHE A 224 -0.58 -1.94 19.17
CA PHE A 224 -1.25 -1.75 17.89
C PHE A 224 -0.61 -0.58 17.16
N SER A 225 0.05 -0.83 16.03
CA SER A 225 0.72 0.20 15.25
C SER A 225 0.04 0.42 13.90
N ILE A 226 -0.19 1.70 13.59
CA ILE A 226 -0.72 2.15 12.31
C ILE A 226 -0.07 3.47 11.92
N SER A 227 0.07 3.73 10.61
CA SER A 227 0.45 5.06 10.11
C SER A 227 -0.79 5.93 9.90
N GLY A 228 -0.73 7.21 10.24
CA GLY A 228 -1.78 8.18 9.95
C GLY A 228 -2.14 8.22 8.46
N SER A 229 -1.17 7.98 7.58
CA SER A 229 -1.39 7.88 6.14
C SER A 229 -2.31 6.72 5.72
N GLU A 230 -2.38 5.63 6.50
CA GLU A 230 -3.26 4.48 6.24
C GLU A 230 -4.75 4.79 6.49
N PHE A 231 -5.05 5.88 7.17
CA PHE A 231 -6.41 6.36 7.34
C PHE A 231 -6.89 7.26 6.19
N VAL A 232 -5.98 7.77 5.37
CA VAL A 232 -6.32 8.63 4.22
C VAL A 232 -6.63 7.76 3.01
N GLU A 233 -7.89 7.76 2.59
CA GLU A 233 -8.37 6.98 1.44
C GLU A 233 -9.15 7.89 0.47
N MET A 234 -9.36 7.42 -0.77
CA MET A 234 -10.14 8.16 -1.76
C MET A 234 -11.66 8.11 -1.50
N PHE A 235 -12.12 7.11 -0.74
CA PHE A 235 -13.53 6.91 -0.47
C PHE A 235 -13.92 7.46 0.89
N VAL A 236 -14.89 8.36 0.92
CA VAL A 236 -15.40 9.00 2.14
C VAL A 236 -15.93 7.96 3.12
N GLY A 237 -15.50 8.06 4.38
CA GLY A 237 -15.94 7.20 5.50
C GLY A 237 -15.14 5.93 5.72
N VAL A 238 -14.21 5.55 4.81
CA VAL A 238 -13.36 4.36 4.98
C VAL A 238 -12.35 4.58 6.10
N GLY A 239 -11.71 5.75 6.16
CA GLY A 239 -10.77 6.13 7.23
C GLY A 239 -11.45 6.13 8.60
N ALA A 240 -12.62 6.73 8.72
CA ALA A 240 -13.41 6.74 9.96
C ALA A 240 -13.82 5.32 10.39
N SER A 241 -14.14 4.43 9.46
CA SER A 241 -14.45 3.03 9.76
C SER A 241 -13.22 2.27 10.28
N ARG A 242 -12.03 2.51 9.71
CA ARG A 242 -10.77 1.92 10.19
C ARG A 242 -10.38 2.40 11.59
N VAL A 243 -10.59 3.69 11.87
CA VAL A 243 -10.40 4.24 13.20
C VAL A 243 -11.29 3.49 14.20
N ARG A 244 -12.59 3.37 13.92
CA ARG A 244 -13.52 2.67 14.80
C ARG A 244 -13.12 1.21 15.04
N ASP A 245 -12.77 0.48 13.98
CA ASP A 245 -12.33 -0.92 14.08
C ASP A 245 -11.05 -1.06 14.91
N LEU A 246 -10.06 -0.16 14.73
CA LEU A 246 -8.83 -0.13 15.53
C LEU A 246 -9.12 0.05 17.00
N PHE A 247 -9.96 1.03 17.36
CA PHE A 247 -10.31 1.32 18.75
C PHE A 247 -11.13 0.21 19.38
N GLU A 248 -12.05 -0.43 18.64
CA GLU A 248 -12.77 -1.62 19.12
C GLU A 248 -11.81 -2.80 19.36
N GLN A 249 -10.85 -3.04 18.48
CA GLN A 249 -9.83 -4.07 18.68
C GLN A 249 -9.00 -3.80 19.93
N ALA A 250 -8.56 -2.56 20.13
CA ALA A 250 -7.81 -2.15 21.31
C ALA A 250 -8.62 -2.33 22.60
N LYS A 251 -9.89 -1.93 22.61
CA LYS A 251 -10.80 -2.13 23.76
C LYS A 251 -10.92 -3.62 24.15
N ARG A 252 -10.93 -4.52 23.16
CA ARG A 252 -10.99 -5.99 23.41
C ARG A 252 -9.71 -6.58 23.98
N HIS A 253 -8.58 -5.88 23.81
CA HIS A 253 -7.25 -6.33 24.23
C HIS A 253 -6.66 -5.44 25.34
N SER A 254 -7.50 -4.70 26.06
CA SER A 254 -7.07 -3.89 27.21
C SER A 254 -6.48 -4.77 28.33
N PRO A 255 -5.35 -4.34 28.97
CA PRO A 255 -4.59 -3.11 28.73
C PRO A 255 -3.72 -3.18 27.47
N CYS A 256 -3.67 -2.09 26.67
CA CYS A 256 -2.86 -2.03 25.45
C CYS A 256 -2.48 -0.60 25.07
N ILE A 257 -1.56 -0.49 24.11
CA ILE A 257 -1.15 0.79 23.51
C ILE A 257 -1.59 0.82 22.05
N ILE A 258 -2.22 1.92 21.63
CA ILE A 258 -2.44 2.28 20.23
C ILE A 258 -1.34 3.28 19.85
N PHE A 259 -0.56 2.97 18.83
CA PHE A 259 0.43 3.88 18.27
C PHE A 259 0.03 4.34 16.88
N VAL A 260 -0.04 5.67 16.72
CA VAL A 260 -0.33 6.31 15.42
C VAL A 260 0.90 7.09 14.99
N ASP A 261 1.62 6.57 14.01
CA ASP A 261 2.75 7.28 13.43
C ASP A 261 2.27 8.32 12.42
N GLU A 262 3.01 9.40 12.23
CA GLU A 262 2.68 10.47 11.27
C GLU A 262 1.22 10.97 11.43
N ILE A 263 0.82 11.27 12.67
CA ILE A 263 -0.56 11.72 12.95
C ILE A 263 -0.94 13.00 12.17
N ASP A 264 0.04 13.78 11.76
CA ASP A 264 -0.13 14.99 10.93
C ASP A 264 -0.71 14.68 9.54
N ALA A 265 -0.65 13.44 9.06
CA ALA A 265 -1.33 13.03 7.82
C ALA A 265 -2.86 13.21 7.90
N VAL A 266 -3.47 12.98 9.07
CA VAL A 266 -4.90 13.11 9.32
C VAL A 266 -5.26 14.26 10.24
N GLY A 267 -4.35 14.64 11.14
CA GLY A 267 -4.53 15.64 12.19
C GLY A 267 -4.28 17.07 11.77
N ARG A 268 -4.15 17.38 10.49
CA ARG A 268 -3.82 18.71 9.99
C ARG A 268 -4.96 19.69 10.21
N HIS A 269 -4.59 20.95 10.51
CA HIS A 269 -5.50 22.07 10.70
C HIS A 269 -6.49 22.25 9.53
N ARG A 270 -7.74 22.58 9.83
CA ARG A 270 -8.80 22.85 8.86
C ARG A 270 -8.42 24.04 8.00
N GLY A 271 -8.07 23.80 6.76
CA GLY A 271 -7.72 24.84 5.79
C GLY A 271 -8.80 24.96 4.73
N ALA A 272 -9.06 26.16 4.25
CA ALA A 272 -9.95 26.43 3.11
C ALA A 272 -9.34 25.90 1.80
N GLY A 273 -9.36 24.58 1.62
CA GLY A 273 -8.94 23.88 0.40
C GLY A 273 -10.16 23.35 -0.34
N LEU A 274 -10.42 23.86 -1.53
CA LEU A 274 -11.40 23.36 -2.49
C LEU A 274 -10.94 21.98 -3.02
N GLY A 275 -11.42 20.88 -2.41
CA GLY A 275 -11.15 19.53 -2.94
C GLY A 275 -11.63 18.40 -2.03
N GLY A 276 -12.32 17.39 -2.59
CA GLY A 276 -12.97 16.28 -1.89
C GLY A 276 -12.06 15.36 -1.02
N GLY A 277 -10.73 15.53 -1.05
CA GLY A 277 -9.80 14.82 -0.16
C GLY A 277 -9.70 15.44 1.24
N ASN A 278 -10.24 16.63 1.46
CA ASN A 278 -10.24 17.28 2.77
C ASN A 278 -11.40 16.79 3.65
N ASP A 279 -12.55 16.47 3.05
CA ASP A 279 -13.75 16.03 3.77
C ASP A 279 -13.52 14.66 4.43
N GLU A 280 -12.81 13.76 3.76
CA GLU A 280 -12.48 12.43 4.29
C GLU A 280 -11.52 12.51 5.48
N ARG A 281 -10.47 13.35 5.36
CA ARG A 281 -9.52 13.60 6.45
C ARG A 281 -10.21 14.21 7.67
N GLU A 282 -11.07 15.20 7.46
CA GLU A 282 -11.83 15.85 8.53
C GLU A 282 -12.79 14.86 9.21
N GLN A 283 -13.46 14.01 8.44
CA GLN A 283 -14.32 12.96 9.00
C GLN A 283 -13.51 11.94 9.81
N THR A 284 -12.34 11.57 9.33
CA THR A 284 -11.43 10.66 10.03
C THR A 284 -10.89 11.28 11.30
N LEU A 285 -10.45 12.55 11.25
CA LEU A 285 -10.04 13.29 12.44
C LEU A 285 -11.16 13.37 13.48
N ASN A 286 -12.36 13.75 13.06
CA ASN A 286 -13.50 13.81 13.95
C ASN A 286 -13.80 12.45 14.59
N GLN A 287 -13.65 11.34 13.85
CA GLN A 287 -13.82 10.01 14.41
C GLN A 287 -12.74 9.69 15.46
N ILE A 288 -11.47 10.06 15.22
CA ILE A 288 -10.39 9.91 16.22
C ILE A 288 -10.76 10.67 17.50
N LEU A 289 -11.21 11.92 17.37
CA LEU A 289 -11.62 12.74 18.51
C LEU A 289 -12.78 12.11 19.27
N VAL A 290 -13.79 11.61 18.59
CA VAL A 290 -14.95 10.91 19.18
C VAL A 290 -14.51 9.65 19.93
N GLU A 291 -13.65 8.84 19.34
CA GLU A 291 -13.15 7.63 19.99
C GLU A 291 -12.30 7.94 21.23
N MET A 292 -11.46 8.99 21.17
CA MET A 292 -10.67 9.45 22.32
C MET A 292 -11.56 9.97 23.46
N ASP A 293 -12.58 10.75 23.13
CA ASP A 293 -13.53 11.28 24.13
C ASP A 293 -14.43 10.18 24.71
N GLY A 294 -14.74 9.16 23.90
CA GLY A 294 -15.62 8.03 24.24
C GLY A 294 -14.96 6.90 25.04
N PHE A 295 -13.70 7.05 25.49
CA PHE A 295 -13.12 6.07 26.39
C PHE A 295 -13.75 6.17 27.78
N ASP A 296 -14.26 5.04 28.25
CA ASP A 296 -14.67 4.89 29.63
C ASP A 296 -13.42 4.89 30.55
N THR A 297 -13.53 5.47 31.72
CA THR A 297 -12.41 5.53 32.69
C THR A 297 -11.93 4.16 33.16
N SER A 298 -12.71 3.11 32.92
CA SER A 298 -12.37 1.71 33.23
C SER A 298 -11.50 1.01 32.17
N VAL A 299 -11.34 1.60 30.96
CA VAL A 299 -10.60 0.99 29.85
C VAL A 299 -9.16 1.48 29.86
N ASN A 300 -8.22 0.58 30.16
CA ASN A 300 -6.79 0.89 30.22
C ASN A 300 -6.16 0.83 28.81
N VAL A 301 -6.52 1.78 27.96
CA VAL A 301 -5.94 1.96 26.62
C VAL A 301 -5.28 3.33 26.56
N ILE A 302 -4.01 3.37 26.18
CA ILE A 302 -3.27 4.62 25.98
C ILE A 302 -2.97 4.79 24.51
N ILE A 303 -3.19 6.00 24.01
CA ILE A 303 -2.87 6.36 22.62
C ILE A 303 -1.55 7.11 22.62
N ILE A 304 -0.57 6.62 21.89
CA ILE A 304 0.67 7.33 21.62
C ILE A 304 0.67 7.74 20.15
N ALA A 305 0.80 9.02 19.87
CA ALA A 305 0.94 9.51 18.49
C ALA A 305 2.34 10.10 18.28
N ALA A 306 2.86 10.03 17.08
CA ALA A 306 4.11 10.66 16.69
C ALA A 306 3.92 11.64 15.54
N THR A 307 4.62 12.78 15.62
CA THR A 307 4.66 13.76 14.53
C THR A 307 6.02 14.44 14.43
N ASN A 308 6.39 14.81 13.21
CA ASN A 308 7.54 15.67 12.94
C ASN A 308 7.13 17.15 12.81
N ARG A 309 5.82 17.43 12.75
CA ARG A 309 5.28 18.75 12.48
C ARG A 309 4.13 19.11 13.42
N PRO A 310 4.43 19.44 14.67
CA PRO A 310 3.40 19.83 15.64
C PRO A 310 2.67 21.13 15.27
N ASP A 311 3.31 21.98 14.46
CA ASP A 311 2.81 23.27 13.97
C ASP A 311 1.53 23.16 13.13
N ILE A 312 1.34 22.05 12.42
CA ILE A 312 0.20 21.85 11.53
C ILE A 312 -0.96 21.10 12.14
N LEU A 313 -0.80 20.59 13.38
CA LEU A 313 -1.85 19.80 14.04
C LEU A 313 -3.04 20.66 14.45
N ASP A 314 -4.24 20.09 14.32
CA ASP A 314 -5.48 20.72 14.79
C ASP A 314 -5.44 20.87 16.32
N PRO A 315 -5.66 22.10 16.86
CA PRO A 315 -5.67 22.34 18.28
C PRO A 315 -6.69 21.49 19.06
N ALA A 316 -7.70 20.97 18.39
CA ALA A 316 -8.66 20.05 19.00
C ALA A 316 -8.03 18.75 19.49
N LEU A 317 -6.97 18.26 18.82
CA LEU A 317 -6.21 17.07 19.27
C LEU A 317 -5.45 17.31 20.57
N LEU A 318 -5.06 18.56 20.83
CA LEU A 318 -4.18 18.96 21.93
C LEU A 318 -4.94 19.43 23.18
N ARG A 319 -6.28 19.24 23.20
CA ARG A 319 -7.12 19.59 24.36
C ARG A 319 -6.97 18.54 25.45
N PRO A 320 -7.12 18.93 26.74
CA PRO A 320 -7.15 18.01 27.87
C PRO A 320 -8.14 16.86 27.65
N GLY A 321 -7.73 15.64 28.00
CA GLY A 321 -8.49 14.43 27.77
C GLY A 321 -8.25 13.76 26.41
N ARG A 322 -7.35 14.33 25.57
CA ARG A 322 -6.90 13.78 24.28
C ARG A 322 -5.39 13.61 24.31
N PHE A 323 -4.60 14.31 23.47
CA PHE A 323 -3.14 14.34 23.60
C PHE A 323 -2.75 15.44 24.60
N ASP A 324 -2.97 15.17 25.84
CA ASP A 324 -2.74 16.10 26.94
C ASP A 324 -1.28 16.12 27.44
N ARG A 325 -0.51 15.07 27.13
CA ARG A 325 0.93 15.02 27.39
C ARG A 325 1.72 15.11 26.09
N ARG A 326 2.73 15.98 26.07
CA ARG A 326 3.63 16.15 24.93
C ARG A 326 5.05 15.86 25.36
N VAL A 327 5.69 14.91 24.70
CA VAL A 327 7.06 14.52 24.96
C VAL A 327 7.91 14.95 23.77
N MET A 328 8.87 15.84 24.01
CA MET A 328 9.80 16.32 23.01
C MET A 328 10.97 15.34 22.87
N ILE A 329 11.31 14.99 21.64
CA ILE A 329 12.40 14.07 21.29
C ILE A 329 13.27 14.75 20.27
N ASP A 330 14.22 15.53 20.75
CA ASP A 330 15.16 16.27 19.92
C ASP A 330 16.32 15.39 19.41
N ASN A 331 17.15 15.96 18.54
CA ASN A 331 18.39 15.30 18.15
C ASN A 331 19.28 15.13 19.37
N PRO A 332 19.97 13.98 19.50
CA PRO A 332 20.79 13.69 20.67
C PRO A 332 22.01 14.61 20.78
N ASP A 333 22.35 14.99 21.99
CA ASP A 333 23.62 15.63 22.33
C ASP A 333 24.81 14.67 22.16
N VAL A 334 26.02 15.11 22.42
CA VAL A 334 27.23 14.28 22.24
C VAL A 334 27.20 12.99 23.08
N ARG A 335 26.66 13.05 24.31
CA ARG A 335 26.53 11.89 25.20
C ARG A 335 25.44 10.94 24.70
N GLY A 336 24.34 11.49 24.25
CA GLY A 336 23.23 10.75 23.64
C GLY A 336 23.70 10.04 22.36
N ARG A 337 24.50 10.70 21.50
CA ARG A 337 25.06 10.08 20.31
C ARG A 337 26.02 8.94 20.62
N GLU A 338 26.89 9.11 21.63
CA GLU A 338 27.75 8.04 22.10
C GLU A 338 26.94 6.83 22.59
N ALA A 339 25.94 7.05 23.42
CA ALA A 339 25.07 5.98 23.92
C ALA A 339 24.27 5.28 22.80
N ILE A 340 23.84 6.02 21.77
CA ILE A 340 23.16 5.46 20.58
C ILE A 340 24.16 4.64 19.75
N LEU A 341 25.36 5.13 19.56
CA LEU A 341 26.43 4.37 18.86
C LEU A 341 26.73 3.06 19.59
N ASP A 342 26.81 3.07 20.92
CA ASP A 342 27.00 1.87 21.74
C ASP A 342 25.93 0.81 21.47
N VAL A 343 24.67 1.24 21.37
CA VAL A 343 23.57 0.32 21.06
C VAL A 343 23.73 -0.26 19.65
N HIS A 344 24.05 0.55 18.63
CA HIS A 344 24.13 0.11 17.24
C HIS A 344 25.41 -0.68 16.91
N VAL A 345 26.41 -0.59 17.75
CA VAL A 345 27.67 -1.32 17.66
C VAL A 345 27.57 -2.73 18.21
N LYS A 346 26.63 -2.98 19.12
CA LYS A 346 26.43 -4.32 19.70
C LYS A 346 26.28 -5.39 18.62
N GLY A 347 27.12 -6.42 18.73
CA GLY A 347 27.16 -7.52 17.75
C GLY A 347 27.94 -7.25 16.45
N LYS A 348 28.61 -6.10 16.32
CA LYS A 348 29.49 -5.80 15.19
C LYS A 348 30.97 -5.83 15.61
N PRO A 349 31.87 -6.39 14.78
CA PRO A 349 33.29 -6.47 15.09
C PRO A 349 33.94 -5.10 14.87
N ILE A 350 34.08 -4.32 15.95
CA ILE A 350 34.82 -3.05 15.96
C ILE A 350 36.24 -3.28 16.47
N GLU A 351 37.17 -2.49 15.98
CA GLU A 351 38.56 -2.48 16.45
C GLU A 351 38.63 -1.79 17.82
N GLU A 352 39.42 -2.35 18.75
CA GLU A 352 39.53 -1.84 20.14
C GLU A 352 40.11 -0.43 20.23
N SER A 353 40.82 0.01 19.17
CA SER A 353 41.35 1.36 19.03
C SER A 353 40.30 2.45 18.74
N VAL A 354 39.08 2.07 18.46
CA VAL A 354 38.02 3.01 18.06
C VAL A 354 37.29 3.52 19.32
N GLU A 355 37.51 4.79 19.63
CA GLU A 355 36.75 5.50 20.66
C GLU A 355 35.44 6.04 20.09
N LEU A 356 34.29 5.52 20.57
CA LEU A 356 32.98 5.96 20.08
C LEU A 356 32.66 7.41 20.47
N SER A 357 33.24 7.91 21.55
CA SER A 357 33.19 9.31 21.97
C SER A 357 33.74 10.26 20.89
N ASP A 358 34.79 9.87 20.18
CA ASP A 358 35.37 10.68 19.11
C ASP A 358 34.51 10.65 17.83
N VAL A 359 33.84 9.53 17.57
CA VAL A 359 32.84 9.45 16.50
C VAL A 359 31.64 10.31 16.84
N ALA A 360 31.17 10.30 18.09
CA ALA A 360 30.06 11.12 18.57
C ALA A 360 30.35 12.63 18.46
N LYS A 361 31.58 13.07 18.77
CA LYS A 361 32.03 14.47 18.60
C LYS A 361 32.03 14.88 17.12
N GLN A 362 32.32 13.96 16.20
CA GLN A 362 32.37 14.23 14.76
C GLN A 362 30.99 14.20 14.07
N THR A 363 29.91 13.89 14.77
CA THR A 363 28.56 13.73 14.24
C THR A 363 27.52 14.68 14.85
N PRO A 364 27.83 15.99 15.01
CA PRO A 364 26.84 16.94 15.53
C PRO A 364 25.61 17.00 14.64
N GLY A 365 24.43 17.08 15.28
CA GLY A 365 23.14 17.16 14.58
C GLY A 365 22.63 15.85 13.95
N PHE A 366 23.40 14.73 14.07
CA PHE A 366 22.92 13.43 13.59
C PHE A 366 21.78 12.93 14.48
N SER A 367 20.75 12.43 13.81
CA SER A 367 19.67 11.69 14.46
C SER A 367 20.09 10.25 14.80
N GLY A 368 19.28 9.56 15.60
CA GLY A 368 19.52 8.14 15.88
C GLY A 368 19.55 7.27 14.61
N ALA A 369 18.74 7.60 13.63
CA ALA A 369 18.72 6.90 12.33
C ALA A 369 19.99 7.15 11.52
N ASP A 370 20.54 8.38 11.56
CA ASP A 370 21.80 8.70 10.88
C ASP A 370 22.98 7.96 11.52
N LEU A 371 23.00 7.85 12.83
CA LEU A 371 24.02 7.10 13.57
C LEU A 371 23.93 5.59 13.30
N ALA A 372 22.72 5.03 13.23
CA ALA A 372 22.52 3.65 12.83
C ALA A 372 23.05 3.38 11.40
N ASN A 373 22.74 4.30 10.47
CA ASN A 373 23.21 4.24 9.10
C ASN A 373 24.72 4.39 9.01
N LEU A 374 25.31 5.29 9.81
CA LEU A 374 26.77 5.48 9.88
C LEU A 374 27.49 4.18 10.26
N VAL A 375 27.04 3.52 11.32
CA VAL A 375 27.65 2.24 11.76
C VAL A 375 27.46 1.16 10.70
N ASN A 376 26.32 1.13 10.02
CA ASN A 376 26.08 0.20 8.92
C ASN A 376 26.98 0.48 7.70
N GLU A 377 27.11 1.74 7.30
CA GLU A 377 28.02 2.14 6.21
C GLU A 377 29.49 1.84 6.55
N GLY A 378 29.91 2.05 7.81
CA GLY A 378 31.22 1.65 8.29
C GLY A 378 31.48 0.16 8.12
N ALA A 379 30.50 -0.67 8.48
CA ALA A 379 30.57 -2.12 8.29
C ALA A 379 30.65 -2.51 6.79
N LEU A 380 29.85 -1.87 5.94
CA LEU A 380 29.88 -2.10 4.49
C LEU A 380 31.24 -1.69 3.88
N LEU A 381 31.83 -0.62 4.38
CA LEU A 381 33.17 -0.17 3.93
C LEU A 381 34.28 -1.15 4.34
N ALA A 382 34.24 -1.65 5.59
CA ALA A 382 35.15 -2.67 6.06
C ALA A 382 35.05 -3.96 5.22
N ALA A 383 33.80 -4.41 4.95
CA ALA A 383 33.55 -5.59 4.12
C ALA A 383 34.12 -5.43 2.68
N ARG A 384 33.89 -4.27 2.05
CA ARG A 384 34.43 -3.97 0.70
C ARG A 384 35.97 -3.97 0.64
N LYS A 385 36.62 -3.65 1.77
CA LYS A 385 38.10 -3.69 1.89
C LYS A 385 38.60 -5.06 2.38
N ASN A 386 37.73 -6.07 2.50
CA ASN A 386 38.04 -7.40 3.05
C ASN A 386 38.63 -7.34 4.48
N GLN A 387 38.27 -6.34 5.27
CA GLN A 387 38.68 -6.19 6.65
C GLN A 387 37.79 -7.03 7.57
N LYS A 388 38.35 -7.58 8.64
CA LYS A 388 37.60 -8.39 9.62
C LYS A 388 36.98 -7.56 10.75
N LYS A 389 37.47 -6.34 10.97
CA LYS A 389 37.00 -5.40 12.00
C LYS A 389 36.75 -4.03 11.36
N ILE A 390 35.85 -3.28 11.92
CA ILE A 390 35.55 -1.90 11.53
C ILE A 390 36.55 -1.01 12.25
N ASN A 391 37.34 -0.26 11.52
CA ASN A 391 38.31 0.69 12.07
C ASN A 391 37.81 2.14 12.00
N LEU A 392 38.57 3.07 12.61
CA LEU A 392 38.20 4.49 12.66
C LEU A 392 38.12 5.13 11.26
N ASP A 393 38.99 4.72 10.31
CA ASP A 393 38.96 5.23 8.94
C ASP A 393 37.67 4.87 8.21
N ASN A 394 37.11 3.67 8.48
CA ASN A 394 35.82 3.26 7.91
C ASN A 394 34.69 4.09 8.45
N LEU A 395 34.69 4.38 9.75
CA LEU A 395 33.67 5.22 10.39
C LEU A 395 33.77 6.68 9.92
N THR A 396 34.98 7.23 9.83
CA THR A 396 35.20 8.58 9.32
C THR A 396 34.76 8.71 7.86
N GLU A 397 35.02 7.73 7.02
CA GLU A 397 34.54 7.70 5.63
C GLU A 397 32.99 7.51 5.60
N ALA A 398 32.42 6.77 6.54
CA ALA A 398 30.97 6.62 6.69
C ALA A 398 30.31 7.94 7.11
N ILE A 399 30.92 8.74 8.02
CA ILE A 399 30.46 10.08 8.36
C ILE A 399 30.35 10.94 7.09
N ASP A 400 31.41 10.98 6.29
CA ASP A 400 31.43 11.77 5.06
C ASP A 400 30.37 11.30 4.07
N ARG A 401 30.10 9.97 4.00
CA ARG A 401 29.06 9.41 3.12
C ARG A 401 27.66 9.77 3.55
N VAL A 402 27.38 9.69 4.84
CA VAL A 402 26.05 10.02 5.39
C VAL A 402 25.78 11.52 5.27
N SER A 403 26.80 12.37 5.55
CA SER A 403 26.64 13.83 5.55
C SER A 403 26.57 14.43 4.14
N ILE A 404 27.44 13.98 3.21
CA ILE A 404 27.67 14.66 1.92
C ILE A 404 27.34 13.73 0.74
N GLY A 405 27.41 12.42 0.98
CA GLY A 405 27.19 11.40 -0.05
C GLY A 405 28.46 10.66 -0.49
N PRO A 406 28.32 9.68 -1.38
CA PRO A 406 29.43 8.85 -1.83
C PRO A 406 30.47 9.62 -2.66
N ALA A 407 31.76 9.25 -2.54
CA ALA A 407 32.85 9.80 -3.34
C ALA A 407 32.69 9.44 -4.82
N ARG A 408 32.79 10.43 -5.71
CA ARG A 408 32.71 10.26 -7.17
C ARG A 408 34.10 10.00 -7.77
N LYS A 409 34.68 8.84 -7.49
CA LYS A 409 36.02 8.49 -7.93
C LYS A 409 36.20 8.40 -9.46
N SER A 410 35.13 8.15 -10.18
CA SER A 410 35.12 8.03 -11.65
C SER A 410 34.99 9.37 -12.39
N LYS A 411 34.74 10.48 -11.67
CA LYS A 411 34.60 11.80 -12.30
C LYS A 411 36.00 12.26 -12.76
N VAL A 412 36.14 12.42 -14.08
CA VAL A 412 37.35 13.02 -14.66
C VAL A 412 37.27 14.52 -14.38
N ILE A 413 38.19 15.00 -13.55
CA ILE A 413 38.31 16.41 -13.18
C ILE A 413 39.62 16.93 -13.82
N SER A 414 39.57 18.06 -14.51
CA SER A 414 40.76 18.67 -15.08
C SER A 414 41.74 19.11 -13.98
N GLN A 415 43.04 19.18 -14.30
CA GLN A 415 44.04 19.63 -13.35
C GLN A 415 43.71 21.05 -12.85
N LYS A 416 43.24 21.93 -13.74
CA LYS A 416 42.80 23.28 -13.41
C LYS A 416 41.65 23.28 -12.40
N ASP A 417 40.62 22.46 -12.60
CA ASP A 417 39.50 22.39 -11.67
C ASP A 417 39.92 21.79 -10.31
N ARG A 418 40.89 20.88 -10.29
CA ARG A 418 41.42 20.36 -9.01
C ARG A 418 42.17 21.45 -8.24
N GLU A 419 42.97 22.26 -8.91
CA GLU A 419 43.62 23.41 -8.31
C GLU A 419 42.65 24.44 -7.80
N LEU A 420 41.63 24.80 -8.61
CA LEU A 420 40.55 25.70 -8.20
C LEU A 420 39.82 25.18 -6.95
N THR A 421 39.48 23.90 -6.93
CA THR A 421 38.84 23.28 -5.77
C THR A 421 39.77 23.33 -4.54
N ALA A 422 41.06 23.05 -4.72
CA ALA A 422 42.00 23.08 -3.62
C ALA A 422 42.16 24.48 -3.01
N TYR A 423 42.27 25.54 -3.83
CA TYR A 423 42.25 26.92 -3.35
C TYR A 423 40.93 27.30 -2.68
N HIS A 424 39.81 26.84 -3.21
CA HIS A 424 38.49 27.10 -2.64
C HIS A 424 38.37 26.51 -1.22
N GLU A 425 38.66 25.24 -1.07
CA GLU A 425 38.58 24.55 0.24
C GLU A 425 39.60 25.06 1.24
N ALA A 426 40.84 25.38 0.73
CA ALA A 426 41.87 25.99 1.56
C ALA A 426 41.48 27.39 2.04
N GLY A 427 40.78 28.16 1.21
CA GLY A 427 40.24 29.46 1.57
C GLY A 427 39.24 29.39 2.74
N HIS A 428 38.31 28.45 2.70
CA HIS A 428 37.41 28.20 3.82
C HIS A 428 38.19 27.86 5.11
N ALA A 429 39.14 26.98 5.01
CA ALA A 429 39.90 26.50 6.16
C ALA A 429 40.78 27.62 6.77
N LEU A 430 41.50 28.39 5.95
CA LEU A 430 42.35 29.46 6.41
C LEU A 430 41.56 30.58 7.09
N VAL A 431 40.47 31.03 6.46
CA VAL A 431 39.64 32.07 7.07
C VAL A 431 39.07 31.59 8.39
N SER A 432 38.55 30.35 8.46
CA SER A 432 38.03 29.78 9.70
C SER A 432 39.11 29.68 10.80
N HIS A 433 40.34 29.39 10.45
CA HIS A 433 41.44 29.24 11.40
C HIS A 433 41.92 30.59 11.99
N PHE A 434 41.99 31.64 11.16
CA PHE A 434 42.54 32.92 11.58
C PHE A 434 41.52 33.92 12.11
N ILE A 435 40.22 33.74 11.79
CA ILE A 435 39.19 34.65 12.27
C ILE A 435 38.88 34.39 13.73
N LYS A 436 38.70 35.46 14.50
CA LYS A 436 38.23 35.35 15.88
C LYS A 436 36.82 34.78 15.94
N GLY A 437 36.59 33.75 16.76
CA GLY A 437 35.31 33.02 16.79
C GLY A 437 35.15 31.99 15.69
N GLY A 438 36.18 31.78 14.83
CA GLY A 438 36.19 30.71 13.82
C GLY A 438 36.24 29.32 14.43
N ARG A 439 35.69 28.36 13.71
CA ARG A 439 35.65 26.95 14.14
C ARG A 439 36.93 26.19 13.72
N PRO A 440 37.44 25.26 14.54
CA PRO A 440 38.52 24.39 14.14
C PRO A 440 38.13 23.56 12.92
N VAL A 441 39.13 23.36 12.02
CA VAL A 441 38.90 22.56 10.81
C VAL A 441 39.26 21.10 11.10
N ALA A 442 38.25 20.24 10.97
CA ALA A 442 38.43 18.80 11.17
C ALA A 442 38.95 18.08 9.93
N LYS A 443 38.53 18.50 8.72
CA LYS A 443 38.93 17.82 7.47
C LYS A 443 38.78 18.73 6.25
N ILE A 444 39.72 18.66 5.34
CA ILE A 444 39.65 19.27 4.02
C ILE A 444 39.79 18.16 2.96
N SER A 445 38.98 18.18 1.92
CA SER A 445 39.03 17.20 0.84
C SER A 445 38.68 17.83 -0.51
N ILE A 446 39.51 17.53 -1.51
CA ILE A 446 39.25 17.87 -2.92
C ILE A 446 38.55 16.74 -3.68
N ILE A 447 38.14 15.68 -3.00
CA ILE A 447 37.42 14.57 -3.62
C ILE A 447 35.95 14.97 -3.76
N SER A 448 35.46 14.97 -4.98
CA SER A 448 34.07 15.28 -5.27
C SER A 448 33.12 14.25 -4.63
N ARG A 449 32.12 14.76 -3.90
CA ARG A 449 31.04 13.96 -3.26
C ARG A 449 29.67 14.57 -3.55
N GLY A 450 28.70 13.73 -3.84
CA GLY A 450 27.34 14.23 -4.12
C GLY A 450 27.36 15.34 -5.19
N HIS A 451 26.95 16.55 -4.85
CA HIS A 451 27.01 17.74 -5.70
C HIS A 451 28.25 18.61 -5.46
N ALA A 452 29.00 18.36 -4.40
CA ALA A 452 30.17 19.15 -4.03
C ALA A 452 31.43 18.75 -4.85
N GLY A 453 32.22 19.74 -5.25
CA GLY A 453 33.51 19.57 -5.90
C GLY A 453 34.59 19.12 -4.94
N GLY A 454 34.60 19.69 -3.75
CA GLY A 454 35.38 19.40 -2.55
C GLY A 454 34.57 19.69 -1.31
N PHE A 455 35.12 19.61 -0.14
CA PHE A 455 34.48 20.07 1.09
C PHE A 455 35.50 20.35 2.20
N THR A 456 35.16 21.30 3.04
CA THR A 456 35.80 21.59 4.31
C THR A 456 34.83 21.26 5.45
N ARG A 457 35.24 20.39 6.37
CA ARG A 457 34.45 20.02 7.56
C ARG A 457 35.10 20.67 8.79
N TRP A 458 34.24 21.34 9.56
CA TRP A 458 34.61 21.94 10.83
C TRP A 458 34.27 21.06 12.00
N GLU A 459 34.98 21.18 13.10
CA GLU A 459 34.54 20.68 14.37
C GLU A 459 33.33 21.53 14.82
N GLN A 460 32.25 20.87 15.18
CA GLN A 460 31.06 21.52 15.73
C GLN A 460 30.87 21.10 17.16
N GLU A 461 30.68 22.07 18.04
CA GLU A 461 30.15 21.82 19.38
C GLU A 461 28.63 21.88 19.34
N ASP A 462 27.98 21.08 20.21
CA ASP A 462 26.52 21.13 20.40
C ASP A 462 26.16 22.42 21.18
N GLN A 463 26.06 23.55 20.50
CA GLN A 463 25.75 24.86 21.06
C GLN A 463 24.31 25.23 20.76
N SER A 464 23.56 25.65 21.80
CA SER A 464 22.20 26.17 21.63
C SER A 464 22.17 27.65 21.22
N PHE A 465 23.24 28.41 21.52
CA PHE A 465 23.33 29.85 21.25
C PHE A 465 24.63 30.20 20.55
N TYR A 466 24.57 31.10 19.60
CA TYR A 466 25.71 31.65 18.91
C TYR A 466 25.86 33.13 19.23
N SER A 467 27.08 33.58 19.53
CA SER A 467 27.38 35.00 19.64
C SER A 467 27.39 35.68 18.27
N ALA A 468 27.22 36.98 18.20
CA ALA A 468 27.34 37.75 16.96
C ALA A 468 28.69 37.49 16.28
N GLU A 469 29.79 37.48 17.08
CA GLU A 469 31.14 37.20 16.61
C GLU A 469 31.26 35.80 15.96
N GLN A 470 30.61 34.78 16.52
CA GLN A 470 30.61 33.44 15.93
C GLN A 470 29.80 33.37 14.62
N LEU A 471 28.68 34.09 14.53
CA LEU A 471 27.90 34.17 13.30
C LEU A 471 28.66 34.88 12.19
N GLU A 472 29.31 36.01 12.49
CA GLU A 472 30.17 36.75 11.56
C GLU A 472 31.35 35.89 11.09
N ALA A 473 31.97 35.13 12.02
CA ALA A 473 33.03 34.19 11.68
C ALA A 473 32.58 33.06 10.76
N GLN A 474 31.35 32.54 10.96
CA GLN A 474 30.78 31.54 10.06
C GLN A 474 30.54 32.09 8.66
N ILE A 475 29.95 33.29 8.54
CA ILE A 475 29.73 33.97 7.27
C ILE A 475 31.07 34.21 6.56
N SER A 476 32.04 34.75 7.27
CA SER A 476 33.37 35.03 6.72
C SER A 476 34.08 33.76 6.25
N SER A 477 34.00 32.67 7.04
CA SER A 477 34.56 31.38 6.65
C SER A 477 33.86 30.79 5.43
N ALA A 478 32.52 30.96 5.32
CA ALA A 478 31.76 30.52 4.16
C ALA A 478 32.12 31.31 2.88
N MET A 479 32.51 32.55 3.01
CA MET A 479 33.00 33.40 1.87
C MET A 479 34.45 33.15 1.51
N GLY A 480 35.24 32.57 2.43
CA GLY A 480 36.69 32.38 2.27
C GLY A 480 37.09 31.61 0.99
N GLY A 481 36.38 30.55 0.67
CA GLY A 481 36.61 29.76 -0.54
C GLY A 481 36.40 30.57 -1.82
N ARG A 482 35.34 31.36 -1.88
CA ARG A 482 35.05 32.23 -3.04
C ARG A 482 36.10 33.29 -3.21
N VAL A 483 36.50 33.96 -2.14
CA VAL A 483 37.50 35.01 -2.17
C VAL A 483 38.87 34.46 -2.63
N ALA A 484 39.26 33.28 -2.14
CA ALA A 484 40.51 32.62 -2.55
C ALA A 484 40.56 32.35 -4.06
N VAL A 485 39.47 31.84 -4.64
CA VAL A 485 39.40 31.57 -6.09
C VAL A 485 39.33 32.86 -6.90
N SER A 486 38.54 33.84 -6.50
CA SER A 486 38.43 35.15 -7.18
C SER A 486 39.74 35.83 -7.23
N TYR A 487 40.53 35.85 -6.14
CA TYR A 487 41.80 36.50 -6.07
C TYR A 487 42.88 35.81 -6.91
N THR A 488 42.86 34.49 -6.96
CA THR A 488 43.92 33.69 -7.61
C THR A 488 43.66 33.41 -9.09
N HIS A 489 42.41 33.23 -9.52
CA HIS A 489 42.07 32.67 -10.83
C HIS A 489 41.05 33.47 -11.67
N LEU A 490 40.25 34.38 -11.09
CA LEU A 490 39.14 35.01 -11.78
C LEU A 490 39.25 36.55 -11.87
N ARG A 491 40.43 37.08 -12.27
CA ARG A 491 40.68 38.53 -12.32
C ARG A 491 39.80 39.34 -13.28
N ALA A 492 38.99 38.74 -14.16
CA ALA A 492 38.46 39.51 -15.30
C ALA A 492 36.92 39.64 -15.42
N HIS A 493 36.09 38.91 -14.68
CA HIS A 493 34.62 38.89 -14.96
C HIS A 493 33.69 38.94 -13.76
N GLU A 494 34.09 39.58 -12.67
CA GLU A 494 33.29 39.56 -11.43
C GLU A 494 32.66 40.89 -10.99
N THR A 495 32.15 41.66 -11.88
CA THR A 495 31.52 42.92 -11.52
C THR A 495 30.26 42.72 -10.67
N ASP A 496 29.43 41.71 -10.95
CA ASP A 496 28.17 41.53 -10.26
C ASP A 496 28.29 40.85 -8.88
N SER A 497 29.21 39.88 -8.75
CA SER A 497 29.43 39.21 -7.47
C SER A 497 30.20 40.03 -6.46
N TYR A 498 31.07 40.92 -6.92
CA TYR A 498 31.83 41.85 -6.08
C TYR A 498 30.88 42.88 -5.43
N LEU A 499 29.89 43.34 -6.16
CA LEU A 499 28.85 44.27 -5.66
C LEU A 499 28.00 43.64 -4.55
N VAL A 500 27.62 42.36 -4.68
CA VAL A 500 26.82 41.66 -3.65
C VAL A 500 27.65 41.47 -2.37
N CYS A 501 28.94 41.08 -2.48
CA CYS A 501 29.81 40.94 -1.31
C CYS A 501 30.09 42.27 -0.61
N ARG A 502 30.20 43.37 -1.36
CA ARG A 502 30.42 44.70 -0.82
C ARG A 502 29.19 45.28 -0.12
N LEU A 503 27.98 45.02 -0.67
CA LEU A 503 26.69 45.36 -0.05
C LEU A 503 26.37 44.59 1.23
N LEU A 504 27.00 43.42 1.45
CA LEU A 504 26.86 42.66 2.67
C LEU A 504 27.91 43.00 3.73
N LEU A 505 28.95 43.77 3.39
CA LEU A 505 30.05 44.20 4.28
C LEU A 505 29.97 45.69 4.66
N GLU A 506 29.12 46.47 4.03
CA GLU A 506 28.68 47.82 4.43
C GLU A 506 27.34 47.72 5.21
#